data_38f2f52205bf20ee86d2a434675d12c6
#
_entry.id   38f2f52205bf20ee86d2a434675d12c6
#
_cell.length_a   1.000
_cell.length_b   1.000
_cell.length_c   1.000
_cell.angle_alpha   90.00
_cell.angle_beta   90.00
_cell.angle_gamma   90.00
#
_symmetry.space_group_name_H-M   'P 1'
#
loop_
_entity.id
_entity.type
_entity.pdbx_description
1 polymer ?
#
loop_
_entity_poly.entity_id
_entity_poly.type
_entity_poly.pdbx_seq_one_letter_code
_entity_poly.pdbx_strand_id
1 'polypeptide(L)'
;MTSKPNFLIIMVDQLNGTFFPDGPADWLHTPNLRRLASNSVRFKNAYTASPLCAPGRASFMSGQLPSQNGVYDNAAEFSSTIPTYAHHLRRAGYQTCLSGKMHFVGPDQLHGFEERLTTDIYPADFGWTPDYSKPDERIDWWYHNLGSVTGAGIGEISNQLEYDDEVAFNAKS
;
A
#
# COMPACT_ATOMS: atom_id res chain seq x y z
N MET A 1 -14.10 -13.01 30.12
CA MET A 1 -13.90 -12.98 28.66
C MET A 1 -12.65 -12.20 28.39
N THR A 2 -11.63 -12.81 27.82
CA THR A 2 -10.42 -12.08 27.42
C THR A 2 -10.81 -11.13 26.27
N SER A 3 -10.57 -9.84 26.45
CA SER A 3 -10.83 -8.85 25.39
C SER A 3 -9.92 -9.17 24.20
N LYS A 4 -10.49 -9.24 23.00
CA LYS A 4 -9.72 -9.39 21.76
C LYS A 4 -8.90 -8.11 21.53
N PRO A 5 -7.62 -8.18 21.16
CA PRO A 5 -6.82 -6.99 20.89
C PRO A 5 -7.30 -6.33 19.57
N ASN A 6 -7.20 -5.01 19.52
CA ASN A 6 -7.34 -4.27 18.25
C ASN A 6 -6.02 -4.31 17.47
N PHE A 7 -6.12 -4.25 16.15
CA PHE A 7 -4.96 -4.21 15.24
C PHE A 7 -4.98 -2.90 14.45
N LEU A 8 -3.90 -2.15 14.53
CA LEU A 8 -3.64 -1.00 13.67
C LEU A 8 -2.42 -1.32 12.79
N ILE A 9 -2.64 -1.33 11.49
CA ILE A 9 -1.59 -1.53 10.49
C ILE A 9 -1.33 -0.19 9.80
N ILE A 10 -0.10 0.31 9.93
CA ILE A 10 0.35 1.52 9.23
C ILE A 10 1.36 1.09 8.18
N MET A 11 1.03 1.32 6.92
CA MET A 11 1.89 1.00 5.79
C MET A 11 2.29 2.28 5.05
N VAL A 12 3.58 2.48 4.88
CA VAL A 12 4.13 3.62 4.14
C VAL A 12 4.62 3.15 2.78
N ASP A 13 4.13 3.80 1.72
CA ASP A 13 4.53 3.49 0.36
C ASP A 13 5.95 4.00 0.09
N GLN A 14 6.75 3.21 -0.60
CA GLN A 14 8.09 3.57 -1.09
C GLN A 14 9.07 4.07 0.00
N LEU A 15 8.84 3.75 1.26
CA LEU A 15 9.79 4.07 2.32
C LEU A 15 11.01 3.15 2.23
N ASN A 16 12.16 3.73 1.92
CA ASN A 16 13.39 2.96 1.76
C ASN A 16 13.93 2.46 3.11
N GLY A 17 13.93 1.14 3.29
CA GLY A 17 14.42 0.49 4.52
C GLY A 17 15.88 0.78 4.84
N THR A 18 16.69 1.18 3.86
CA THR A 18 18.11 1.53 4.09
C THR A 18 18.27 2.83 4.89
N PHE A 19 17.22 3.66 5.00
CA PHE A 19 17.21 4.83 5.87
C PHE A 19 17.06 4.47 7.35
N PHE A 20 16.73 3.22 7.65
CA PHE A 20 16.43 2.76 9.01
C PHE A 20 17.22 1.49 9.40
N PRO A 21 18.57 1.45 9.24
CA PRO A 21 19.34 0.22 9.46
C PRO A 21 19.29 -0.25 10.93
N ASP A 22 19.33 0.70 11.88
CA ASP A 22 19.27 0.43 13.31
C ASP A 22 18.21 1.25 14.08
N GLY A 23 17.26 1.77 13.37
CA GLY A 23 16.25 2.73 13.75
C GLY A 23 16.26 3.84 12.70
N PRO A 24 15.40 4.86 12.82
CA PRO A 24 15.47 6.01 11.93
C PRO A 24 16.87 6.61 11.89
N ALA A 25 17.40 6.83 10.68
CA ALA A 25 18.74 7.39 10.52
C ALA A 25 18.89 8.75 11.23
N ASP A 26 20.07 9.03 11.80
CA ASP A 26 20.25 10.20 12.67
C ASP A 26 20.06 11.54 11.95
N TRP A 27 20.31 11.58 10.65
CA TRP A 27 20.09 12.77 9.82
C TRP A 27 18.61 12.98 9.45
N LEU A 28 17.72 12.00 9.69
CA LEU A 28 16.29 12.14 9.46
C LEU A 28 15.59 12.73 10.68
N HIS A 29 14.79 13.77 10.47
CA HIS A 29 13.94 14.32 11.50
C HIS A 29 12.65 13.49 11.63
N THR A 30 12.72 12.41 12.41
CA THR A 30 11.60 11.45 12.61
C THR A 30 11.32 11.18 14.08
N PRO A 31 10.94 12.18 14.88
CA PRO A 31 10.80 12.04 16.34
C PRO A 31 9.74 10.99 16.73
N ASN A 32 8.65 10.89 15.99
CA ASN A 32 7.59 9.93 16.28
C ASN A 32 8.00 8.49 15.96
N LEU A 33 8.69 8.25 14.84
CA LEU A 33 9.23 6.93 14.50
C LEU A 33 10.30 6.49 15.50
N ARG A 34 11.17 7.42 15.97
CA ARG A 34 12.15 7.14 17.02
C ARG A 34 11.46 6.72 18.31
N ARG A 35 10.42 7.45 18.73
CA ARG A 35 9.63 7.11 19.93
C ARG A 35 8.95 5.76 19.78
N LEU A 36 8.38 5.45 18.62
CA LEU A 36 7.78 4.14 18.35
C LEU A 36 8.85 3.04 18.42
N ALA A 37 9.99 3.22 17.78
CA ALA A 37 11.08 2.25 17.74
C ALA A 37 11.63 1.93 19.14
N SER A 38 11.69 2.91 20.05
CA SER A 38 12.18 2.70 21.42
C SER A 38 11.27 1.83 22.30
N ASN A 39 10.00 1.66 21.91
CA ASN A 39 8.99 0.91 22.67
C ASN A 39 8.41 -0.27 21.88
N SER A 40 9.06 -0.72 20.82
CA SER A 40 8.55 -1.77 19.94
C SER A 40 9.61 -2.79 19.58
N VAL A 41 9.15 -3.93 19.07
CA VAL A 41 10.03 -4.93 18.45
C VAL A 41 10.27 -4.53 16.99
N ARG A 42 11.55 -4.47 16.60
CA ARG A 42 11.96 -4.18 15.25
C ARG A 42 12.50 -5.43 14.56
N PHE A 43 11.93 -5.73 13.41
CA PHE A 43 12.40 -6.83 12.56
C PHE A 43 13.45 -6.29 11.57
N LYS A 44 14.71 -6.68 11.77
CA LYS A 44 15.83 -6.24 10.92
C LYS A 44 15.85 -6.93 9.54
N ASN A 45 15.34 -8.13 9.47
CA ASN A 45 15.32 -8.99 8.29
C ASN A 45 13.88 -9.23 7.86
N ALA A 46 13.22 -8.19 7.35
CA ALA A 46 11.89 -8.28 6.76
C ALA A 46 12.00 -8.12 5.23
N TYR A 47 11.32 -8.97 4.50
CA TYR A 47 11.38 -9.03 3.03
C TYR A 47 9.99 -8.90 2.45
N THR A 48 9.87 -8.16 1.36
CA THR A 48 8.64 -8.12 0.57
C THR A 48 8.63 -9.23 -0.48
N ALA A 49 7.45 -9.73 -0.81
CA ALA A 49 7.28 -10.70 -1.90
C ALA A 49 7.48 -10.07 -3.29
N SER A 50 7.33 -8.74 -3.39
CA SER A 50 7.56 -7.98 -4.61
C SER A 50 7.88 -6.52 -4.26
N PRO A 51 8.78 -5.85 -5.02
CA PRO A 51 9.08 -4.43 -4.81
C PRO A 51 8.07 -3.49 -5.49
N LEU A 52 7.00 -4.02 -6.10
CA LEU A 52 5.94 -3.25 -6.75
C LEU A 52 4.73 -3.11 -5.83
N CYS A 53 3.96 -2.02 -6.03
CA CYS A 53 2.82 -1.68 -5.18
C CYS A 53 1.75 -2.77 -5.15
N ALA A 54 1.06 -3.03 -6.26
CA ALA A 54 -0.04 -4.00 -6.30
C ALA A 54 0.40 -5.42 -5.94
N PRO A 55 1.48 -5.99 -6.51
CA PRO A 55 1.95 -7.33 -6.14
C PRO A 55 2.34 -7.47 -4.68
N GLY A 56 3.08 -6.50 -4.14
CA GLY A 56 3.50 -6.52 -2.73
C GLY A 56 2.30 -6.42 -1.79
N ARG A 57 1.32 -5.58 -2.12
CA ARG A 57 0.10 -5.38 -1.30
C ARG A 57 -0.85 -6.57 -1.39
N ALA A 58 -1.04 -7.15 -2.59
CA ALA A 58 -1.83 -8.37 -2.74
C ALA A 58 -1.22 -9.55 -1.96
N SER A 59 0.11 -9.68 -1.99
CA SER A 59 0.83 -10.70 -1.20
C SER A 59 0.68 -10.45 0.31
N PHE A 60 0.78 -9.21 0.75
CA PHE A 60 0.55 -8.85 2.15
C PHE A 60 -0.88 -9.16 2.59
N MET A 61 -1.88 -8.86 1.76
CA MET A 61 -3.29 -9.11 2.07
C MET A 61 -3.64 -10.60 2.12
N SER A 62 -3.12 -11.38 1.17
CA SER A 62 -3.50 -12.79 0.99
C SER A 62 -2.58 -13.78 1.70
N GLY A 63 -1.35 -13.37 2.05
CA GLY A 63 -0.31 -14.29 2.50
C GLY A 63 0.25 -15.20 1.41
N GLN A 64 -0.04 -14.91 0.13
CA GLN A 64 0.38 -15.69 -1.04
C GLN A 64 1.43 -14.95 -1.86
N LEU A 65 2.33 -15.68 -2.50
CA LEU A 65 3.28 -15.10 -3.44
C LEU A 65 2.57 -14.62 -4.72
N PRO A 66 3.15 -13.66 -5.48
CA PRO A 66 2.59 -13.22 -6.77
C PRO A 66 2.32 -14.35 -7.75
N SER A 67 3.15 -15.38 -7.76
CA SER A 67 2.95 -16.60 -8.58
C SER A 67 1.71 -17.42 -8.18
N GLN A 68 1.17 -17.21 -6.99
CA GLN A 68 0.00 -17.92 -6.48
C GLN A 68 -1.26 -17.06 -6.58
N ASN A 69 -1.16 -15.76 -6.27
CA ASN A 69 -2.31 -14.85 -6.30
C ASN A 69 -2.54 -14.20 -7.68
N GLY A 70 -1.60 -14.36 -8.62
CA GLY A 70 -1.72 -13.85 -9.99
C GLY A 70 -1.44 -12.35 -10.16
N VAL A 71 -1.18 -11.62 -9.07
CA VAL A 71 -0.88 -10.18 -9.12
C VAL A 71 0.63 -9.99 -9.30
N TYR A 72 1.09 -9.92 -10.54
CA TYR A 72 2.52 -9.87 -10.89
C TYR A 72 2.99 -8.49 -11.35
N ASP A 73 2.07 -7.56 -11.62
CA ASP A 73 2.38 -6.16 -11.93
C ASP A 73 1.31 -5.20 -11.39
N ASN A 74 1.50 -3.90 -11.61
CA ASN A 74 0.58 -2.87 -11.12
C ASN A 74 -0.73 -2.75 -11.90
N ALA A 75 -0.90 -3.50 -13.00
CA ALA A 75 -2.14 -3.57 -13.77
C ALA A 75 -2.88 -4.91 -13.57
N ALA A 76 -2.30 -5.86 -12.84
CA ALA A 76 -2.92 -7.15 -12.62
C ALA A 76 -4.06 -7.04 -11.60
N GLU A 77 -5.22 -7.58 -11.95
CA GLU A 77 -6.38 -7.63 -11.06
C GLU A 77 -6.11 -8.53 -9.86
N PHE A 78 -6.44 -8.05 -8.68
CA PHE A 78 -6.49 -8.87 -7.48
C PHE A 78 -7.87 -9.55 -7.40
N SER A 79 -7.91 -10.85 -7.61
CA SER A 79 -9.18 -11.59 -7.66
C SER A 79 -9.94 -11.52 -6.33
N SER A 80 -11.23 -11.16 -6.38
CA SER A 80 -12.15 -11.18 -5.24
C SER A 80 -12.38 -12.59 -4.65
N THR A 81 -11.99 -13.64 -5.36
CA THR A 81 -12.08 -15.03 -4.87
C THR A 81 -10.97 -15.40 -3.89
N ILE A 82 -9.92 -14.57 -3.79
CA ILE A 82 -8.79 -14.82 -2.89
C ILE A 82 -9.11 -14.25 -1.51
N PRO A 83 -9.20 -15.08 -0.46
CA PRO A 83 -9.42 -14.60 0.89
C PRO A 83 -8.20 -13.81 1.40
N THR A 84 -8.48 -12.73 2.11
CA THR A 84 -7.47 -11.85 2.70
C THR A 84 -7.53 -11.91 4.23
N TYR A 85 -6.53 -11.34 4.90
CA TYR A 85 -6.57 -11.24 6.37
C TYR A 85 -7.81 -10.47 6.86
N ALA A 86 -8.32 -9.50 6.08
CA ALA A 86 -9.52 -8.76 6.44
C ALA A 86 -10.76 -9.67 6.47
N HIS A 87 -10.91 -10.59 5.52
CA HIS A 87 -11.97 -11.60 5.54
C HIS A 87 -11.87 -12.49 6.80
N HIS A 88 -10.65 -12.93 7.16
CA HIS A 88 -10.44 -13.77 8.33
C HIS A 88 -10.73 -13.02 9.64
N LEU A 89 -10.35 -11.75 9.73
CA LEU A 89 -10.66 -10.90 10.89
C LEU A 89 -12.18 -10.68 11.03
N ARG A 90 -12.89 -10.38 9.94
CA ARG A 90 -14.36 -10.28 9.95
C ARG A 90 -15.01 -11.58 10.43
N ARG A 91 -14.57 -12.72 9.90
CA ARG A 91 -15.04 -14.03 10.35
C ARG A 91 -14.81 -14.26 11.85
N ALA A 92 -13.74 -13.67 12.40
CA ALA A 92 -13.45 -13.71 13.83
C ALA A 92 -14.24 -12.66 14.64
N GLY A 93 -15.11 -11.88 14.00
CA GLY A 93 -15.97 -10.87 14.63
C GLY A 93 -15.27 -9.52 14.88
N TYR A 94 -14.25 -9.18 14.09
CA TYR A 94 -13.69 -7.84 14.05
C TYR A 94 -14.41 -6.98 13.02
N GLN A 95 -14.56 -5.71 13.32
CA GLN A 95 -14.85 -4.69 12.32
C GLN A 95 -13.53 -4.35 11.60
N THR A 96 -13.58 -4.24 10.28
CA THR A 96 -12.39 -3.99 9.46
C THR A 96 -12.57 -2.73 8.62
N CYS A 97 -11.62 -1.82 8.72
CA CYS A 97 -11.66 -0.52 8.06
C CYS A 97 -10.33 -0.25 7.34
N LEU A 98 -10.43 0.37 6.17
CA LEU A 98 -9.30 0.80 5.35
C LEU A 98 -9.33 2.31 5.17
N SER A 99 -8.22 2.97 5.43
CA SER A 99 -7.95 4.36 5.00
C SER A 99 -6.64 4.39 4.24
N GLY A 100 -6.65 4.89 3.01
CA GLY A 100 -5.44 5.04 2.21
C GLY A 100 -5.29 4.05 1.06
N LYS A 101 -4.07 4.03 0.52
CA LYS A 101 -3.70 3.31 -0.68
C LYS A 101 -3.60 1.81 -0.45
N MET A 102 -4.24 1.04 -1.32
CA MET A 102 -4.02 -0.40 -1.45
C MET A 102 -3.70 -0.85 -2.87
N HIS A 103 -3.87 0.02 -3.86
CA HIS A 103 -3.63 -0.27 -5.27
C HIS A 103 -4.39 -1.51 -5.75
N PHE A 104 -5.66 -1.61 -5.35
CA PHE A 104 -6.53 -2.67 -5.83
C PHE A 104 -6.95 -2.37 -7.27
N VAL A 105 -6.49 -3.20 -8.20
CA VAL A 105 -6.88 -3.14 -9.60
C VAL A 105 -8.11 -4.02 -9.80
N GLY A 106 -9.09 -3.52 -10.56
CA GLY A 106 -10.33 -4.23 -10.83
C GLY A 106 -11.52 -3.74 -9.98
N PRO A 107 -12.66 -4.41 -10.07
CA PRO A 107 -13.92 -3.94 -9.52
C PRO A 107 -14.03 -4.06 -7.99
N ASP A 108 -13.37 -5.05 -7.38
CA ASP A 108 -13.39 -5.20 -5.92
C ASP A 108 -12.39 -4.23 -5.29
N GLN A 109 -12.89 -3.25 -4.58
CA GLN A 109 -12.10 -2.22 -3.91
C GLN A 109 -12.08 -2.39 -2.39
N LEU A 110 -12.68 -3.46 -1.87
CA LEU A 110 -12.76 -3.75 -0.44
C LEU A 110 -11.91 -4.94 -0.03
N HIS A 111 -11.83 -5.98 -0.82
CA HIS A 111 -11.07 -7.20 -0.52
C HIS A 111 -11.16 -7.67 0.93
N GLY A 112 -12.40 -7.64 1.46
CA GLY A 112 -12.69 -8.09 2.82
C GLY A 112 -12.78 -7.00 3.87
N PHE A 113 -12.39 -5.77 3.61
CA PHE A 113 -12.73 -4.66 4.49
C PHE A 113 -14.23 -4.37 4.44
N GLU A 114 -14.82 -4.03 5.58
CA GLU A 114 -16.23 -3.62 5.68
C GLU A 114 -16.41 -2.17 5.26
N GLU A 115 -15.40 -1.36 5.54
CA GLU A 115 -15.39 0.07 5.30
C GLU A 115 -14.11 0.49 4.60
N ARG A 116 -14.24 1.42 3.66
CA ARG A 116 -13.12 2.13 3.05
C ARG A 116 -13.38 3.63 3.13
N LEU A 117 -12.56 4.34 3.90
CA LEU A 117 -12.78 5.75 4.25
C LEU A 117 -12.27 6.71 3.17
N THR A 118 -11.28 6.28 2.38
CA THR A 118 -10.75 7.09 1.28
C THR A 118 -10.68 6.26 0.00
N THR A 119 -10.75 6.93 -1.14
CA THR A 119 -10.43 6.29 -2.42
C THR A 119 -8.94 5.92 -2.49
N ASP A 120 -8.51 5.20 -3.51
CA ASP A 120 -7.08 5.04 -3.79
C ASP A 120 -6.54 6.33 -4.43
N ILE A 121 -5.26 6.62 -4.23
CA ILE A 121 -4.60 7.77 -4.88
C ILE A 121 -4.43 7.54 -6.38
N TYR A 122 -4.43 6.28 -6.80
CA TYR A 122 -4.24 5.88 -8.19
C TYR A 122 -5.50 5.22 -8.76
N PRO A 123 -5.75 5.35 -10.07
CA PRO A 123 -6.85 4.66 -10.73
C PRO A 123 -6.75 3.14 -10.59
N ALA A 124 -7.90 2.49 -10.43
CA ALA A 124 -8.02 1.02 -10.32
C ALA A 124 -8.16 0.34 -11.69
N ASP A 125 -7.53 0.89 -12.72
CA ASP A 125 -7.59 0.41 -14.10
C ASP A 125 -6.29 -0.28 -14.55
N PHE A 126 -6.26 -0.73 -15.78
CA PHE A 126 -5.16 -1.49 -16.37
C PHE A 126 -4.09 -0.62 -17.05
N GLY A 127 -4.15 0.72 -16.94
CA GLY A 127 -3.22 1.66 -17.54
C GLY A 127 -1.81 1.71 -16.93
N TRP A 128 -1.54 0.87 -15.94
CA TRP A 128 -0.24 0.78 -15.26
C TRP A 128 0.82 -0.01 -16.01
N THR A 129 0.41 -0.85 -16.95
CA THR A 129 1.30 -1.74 -17.70
C THR A 129 1.04 -1.57 -19.19
N PRO A 130 2.10 -1.51 -20.02
CA PRO A 130 1.93 -1.46 -21.46
C PRO A 130 1.28 -2.74 -21.97
N ASP A 131 0.57 -2.65 -23.09
CA ASP A 131 0.11 -3.83 -23.82
C ASP A 131 1.31 -4.49 -24.50
N TYR A 132 1.83 -5.55 -23.91
CA TYR A 132 2.99 -6.29 -24.42
C TYR A 132 2.72 -7.01 -25.75
N SER A 133 1.46 -7.14 -26.18
CA SER A 133 1.12 -7.62 -27.52
C SER A 133 1.40 -6.55 -28.61
N LYS A 134 1.60 -5.30 -28.19
CA LYS A 134 1.85 -4.14 -29.02
C LYS A 134 3.05 -3.33 -28.51
N PRO A 135 4.25 -3.89 -28.53
CA PRO A 135 5.42 -3.32 -27.87
C PRO A 135 5.84 -1.95 -28.40
N ASP A 136 5.45 -1.61 -29.62
CA ASP A 136 5.76 -0.33 -30.26
C ASP A 136 4.67 0.74 -30.06
N GLU A 137 3.53 0.38 -29.49
CA GLU A 137 2.45 1.32 -29.19
C GLU A 137 2.59 1.85 -27.77
N ARG A 138 2.84 3.15 -27.65
CA ARG A 138 2.80 3.85 -26.37
C ARG A 138 1.50 4.62 -26.25
N ILE A 139 0.70 4.29 -25.22
CA ILE A 139 -0.53 5.02 -24.94
C ILE A 139 -0.21 6.29 -24.15
N ASP A 140 -0.82 7.41 -24.52
CA ASP A 140 -0.55 8.73 -23.92
C ASP A 140 -0.89 8.81 -22.41
N TRP A 141 -1.80 7.98 -21.95
CA TRP A 141 -2.26 7.92 -20.56
C TRP A 141 -1.57 6.84 -19.70
N TRP A 142 -0.47 6.30 -20.19
CA TRP A 142 0.30 5.33 -19.43
C TRP A 142 0.94 5.95 -18.16
N TYR A 143 0.66 5.39 -17.00
CA TYR A 143 1.07 5.96 -15.71
C TYR A 143 2.56 5.80 -15.41
N HIS A 144 3.24 4.80 -15.94
CA HIS A 144 4.69 4.62 -15.80
C HIS A 144 5.47 5.51 -16.76
N ASN A 145 5.71 6.75 -16.33
CA ASN A 145 6.55 7.69 -17.06
C ASN A 145 7.53 8.39 -16.11
N LEU A 146 8.51 9.07 -16.66
CA LEU A 146 9.54 9.78 -15.88
C LEU A 146 9.10 11.18 -15.42
N GLY A 147 7.87 11.58 -15.68
CA GLY A 147 7.37 12.93 -15.36
C GLY A 147 7.51 13.29 -13.88
N SER A 148 7.19 12.37 -12.98
CA SER A 148 7.35 12.57 -11.53
C SER A 148 8.80 12.68 -11.08
N VAL A 149 9.74 12.05 -11.80
CA VAL A 149 11.17 12.16 -11.52
C VAL A 149 11.74 13.47 -12.06
N THR A 150 11.41 13.81 -13.30
CA THR A 150 11.90 15.06 -13.94
C THR A 150 11.25 16.32 -13.39
N GLY A 151 10.03 16.20 -12.85
CA GLY A 151 9.30 17.29 -12.18
C GLY A 151 9.55 17.37 -10.67
N ALA A 152 10.42 16.52 -10.11
CA ALA A 152 10.72 16.54 -8.69
C ALA A 152 11.41 17.86 -8.29
N GLY A 153 11.01 18.42 -7.15
CA GLY A 153 11.53 19.71 -6.70
C GLY A 153 11.02 20.08 -5.31
N ILE A 154 11.24 21.32 -4.93
CA ILE A 154 10.73 21.91 -3.69
C ILE A 154 9.39 22.56 -4.00
N GLY A 155 8.35 22.18 -3.25
CA GLY A 155 7.00 22.74 -3.35
C GLY A 155 6.37 22.91 -1.97
N GLU A 156 5.33 23.71 -1.87
CA GLU A 156 4.58 23.89 -0.61
C GLU A 156 3.69 22.68 -0.36
N ILE A 157 3.05 22.16 -1.39
CA ILE A 157 2.13 21.03 -1.33
C ILE A 157 2.21 20.20 -2.62
N SER A 158 1.92 18.93 -2.50
CA SER A 158 1.76 18.02 -3.64
C SER A 158 0.50 17.20 -3.47
N ASN A 159 0.02 16.62 -4.56
CA ASN A 159 -1.13 15.71 -4.53
C ASN A 159 -0.94 14.55 -3.53
N GLN A 160 0.28 14.06 -3.38
CA GLN A 160 0.59 13.00 -2.42
C GLN A 160 0.49 13.47 -0.97
N LEU A 161 0.93 14.69 -0.67
CA LEU A 161 0.82 15.28 0.67
C LEU A 161 -0.64 15.55 1.04
N GLU A 162 -1.44 16.11 0.11
CA GLU A 162 -2.88 16.30 0.33
C GLU A 162 -3.59 14.98 0.58
N TYR A 163 -3.24 13.96 -0.19
CA TYR A 163 -3.80 12.62 0.00
C TYR A 163 -3.42 12.01 1.36
N ASP A 164 -2.17 12.15 1.79
CA ASP A 164 -1.74 11.67 3.10
C ASP A 164 -2.46 12.39 4.25
N ASP A 165 -2.73 13.68 4.11
CA ASP A 165 -3.52 14.47 5.07
C ASP A 165 -4.97 13.98 5.11
N GLU A 166 -5.60 13.71 3.96
CA GLU A 166 -6.94 13.13 3.87
C GLU A 166 -6.99 11.75 4.55
N VAL A 167 -6.04 10.88 4.26
CA VAL A 167 -5.93 9.55 4.86
C VAL A 167 -5.80 9.65 6.38
N ALA A 168 -4.92 10.54 6.87
CA ALA A 168 -4.69 10.73 8.28
C ALA A 168 -5.90 11.34 9.00
N PHE A 169 -6.62 12.24 8.36
CA PHE A 169 -7.84 12.83 8.88
C PHE A 169 -8.93 11.77 9.06
N ASN A 170 -9.22 11.02 8.00
CA ASN A 170 -10.26 9.99 8.03
C ASN A 170 -9.93 8.84 8.99
N ALA A 171 -8.65 8.47 9.13
CA ALA A 171 -8.23 7.43 10.05
C ALA A 171 -8.36 7.82 11.54
N LYS A 172 -8.48 9.13 11.86
CA LYS A 172 -8.63 9.65 13.22
C LYS A 172 -10.08 9.99 13.58
N SER A 173 -10.97 10.05 12.60
CA SER A 173 -12.39 10.37 12.78
C SER A 173 -13.17 9.13 13.23
#